data_fd052eed5b4d8dd2f5cc26a1c8d6b72e
#
_entry.id   fd052eed5b4d8dd2f5cc26a1c8d6b72e
#
_cell.length_a   1.000
_cell.length_b   1.000
_cell.length_c   1.000
_cell.angle_alpha   90.00
_cell.angle_beta   90.00
_cell.angle_gamma   90.00
#
_symmetry.space_group_name_H-M   'P 1'
#
loop_
_entity.id
_entity.type
_entity.pdbx_description
1 polymer ?
#
loop_
_entity_poly.entity_id
_entity_poly.type
_entity_poly.pdbx_seq_one_letter_code
_entity_poly.pdbx_strand_id
1 'polypeptide(L)'
;MGHITLHVEQAVEHAGQASRQIVRGQESVGRAQHEITQLASRINGTQSTVQSLAVQAEQIGSVLEVISSIANQTNLLALNAAIEAARAGEQGRGFAVVADEVRSLAQRTALSTQEIKTIIEGLQQGSRQAVEAMHDSRQGVERCVEDSQMAVDMLRAVGEDIAHIDQLNGRIVTTTREQTSANLEIVERLQSVQHIAQNTADDVETLARSSERLPPIAVRLDALGRRFHP
;
A
#
# COMPACT_ATOMS: atom_id res chain seq x y z
N MET A 1 -33.27 -14.71 21.91
CA MET A 1 -32.68 -15.36 20.71
C MET A 1 -32.74 -14.50 19.46
N GLY A 2 -33.79 -13.74 19.19
CA GLY A 2 -33.82 -12.82 18.02
C GLY A 2 -32.65 -11.84 17.88
N HIS A 3 -32.08 -11.41 19.01
CA HIS A 3 -30.92 -10.50 19.01
C HIS A 3 -29.64 -11.15 18.45
N ILE A 4 -29.36 -12.43 18.73
CA ILE A 4 -28.17 -13.11 18.23
C ILE A 4 -28.25 -13.27 16.74
N THR A 5 -29.39 -13.67 16.19
CA THR A 5 -29.58 -13.81 14.73
C THR A 5 -29.39 -12.48 14.02
N LEU A 6 -29.94 -11.38 14.55
CA LEU A 6 -29.76 -10.05 13.99
C LEU A 6 -28.29 -9.61 13.99
N HIS A 7 -27.57 -9.84 15.08
CA HIS A 7 -26.15 -9.49 15.16
C HIS A 7 -25.28 -10.31 14.21
N VAL A 8 -25.62 -11.58 13.99
CA VAL A 8 -24.91 -12.43 13.02
C VAL A 8 -25.18 -11.97 11.58
N GLU A 9 -26.43 -11.62 11.25
CA GLU A 9 -26.76 -11.05 9.93
C GLU A 9 -25.97 -9.76 9.67
N GLN A 10 -25.89 -8.87 10.65
CA GLN A 10 -25.05 -7.67 10.55
C GLN A 10 -23.57 -8.00 10.38
N ALA A 11 -23.06 -8.99 11.12
CA ALA A 11 -21.66 -9.42 11.01
C ALA A 11 -21.34 -9.99 9.61
N VAL A 12 -22.25 -10.78 9.03
CA VAL A 12 -22.12 -11.29 7.65
C VAL A 12 -22.13 -10.14 6.63
N GLU A 13 -23.03 -9.17 6.80
CA GLU A 13 -23.07 -8.01 5.93
C GLU A 13 -21.76 -7.20 5.98
N HIS A 14 -21.26 -6.93 7.20
CA HIS A 14 -19.99 -6.23 7.40
C HIS A 14 -18.79 -7.01 6.85
N ALA A 15 -18.75 -8.33 7.00
CA ALA A 15 -17.72 -9.18 6.41
C ALA A 15 -17.76 -9.09 4.87
N GLY A 16 -18.95 -9.13 4.28
CA GLY A 16 -19.14 -8.94 2.84
C GLY A 16 -18.72 -7.55 2.34
N GLN A 17 -18.98 -6.49 3.11
CA GLN A 17 -18.51 -5.14 2.79
C GLN A 17 -16.99 -5.05 2.87
N ALA A 18 -16.37 -5.60 3.93
CA ALA A 18 -14.92 -5.63 4.11
C ALA A 18 -14.22 -6.40 2.98
N SER A 19 -14.77 -7.55 2.58
CA SER A 19 -14.27 -8.34 1.43
C SER A 19 -14.26 -7.51 0.13
N ARG A 20 -15.33 -6.77 -0.16
CA ARG A 20 -15.38 -5.88 -1.34
C ARG A 20 -14.37 -4.75 -1.25
N GLN A 21 -14.12 -4.20 -0.05
CA GLN A 21 -13.11 -3.16 0.15
C GLN A 21 -11.69 -3.70 -0.08
N ILE A 22 -11.40 -4.92 0.36
CA ILE A 22 -10.11 -5.59 0.12
C ILE A 22 -9.86 -5.75 -1.38
N VAL A 23 -10.83 -6.25 -2.15
CA VAL A 23 -10.68 -6.39 -3.61
C VAL A 23 -10.38 -5.05 -4.27
N ARG A 24 -11.12 -3.99 -3.90
CA ARG A 24 -10.85 -2.63 -4.41
C ARG A 24 -9.46 -2.11 -3.99
N GLY A 25 -9.04 -2.43 -2.77
CA GLY A 25 -7.70 -2.11 -2.27
C GLY A 25 -6.62 -2.78 -3.11
N GLN A 26 -6.74 -4.07 -3.37
CA GLN A 26 -5.83 -4.84 -4.21
C GLN A 26 -5.75 -4.28 -5.64
N GLU A 27 -6.89 -3.96 -6.25
CA GLU A 27 -6.93 -3.32 -7.57
C GLU A 27 -6.21 -1.95 -7.57
N SER A 28 -6.39 -1.16 -6.50
CA SER A 28 -5.75 0.15 -6.37
C SER A 28 -4.24 0.03 -6.23
N VAL A 29 -3.76 -0.90 -5.38
CA VAL A 29 -2.33 -1.16 -5.22
C VAL A 29 -1.74 -1.73 -6.51
N GLY A 30 -2.45 -2.61 -7.22
CA GLY A 30 -2.02 -3.13 -8.51
C GLY A 30 -1.84 -2.03 -9.58
N ARG A 31 -2.75 -1.05 -9.61
CA ARG A 31 -2.58 0.14 -10.49
C ARG A 31 -1.36 0.97 -10.09
N ALA A 32 -1.19 1.21 -8.79
CA ALA A 32 -0.02 1.94 -8.29
C ALA A 32 1.31 1.23 -8.66
N GLN A 33 1.39 -0.09 -8.53
CA GLN A 33 2.55 -0.87 -8.96
C GLN A 33 2.85 -0.71 -10.46
N HIS A 34 1.82 -0.70 -11.28
CA HIS A 34 1.98 -0.47 -12.71
C HIS A 34 2.52 0.92 -13.02
N GLU A 35 2.00 1.96 -12.37
CA GLU A 35 2.48 3.34 -12.53
C GLU A 35 3.93 3.51 -12.04
N ILE A 36 4.28 2.89 -10.91
CA ILE A 36 5.64 2.88 -10.37
C ILE A 36 6.61 2.20 -11.35
N THR A 37 6.21 1.09 -11.97
CA THR A 37 7.02 0.41 -12.99
C THR A 37 7.24 1.28 -14.22
N GLN A 38 6.21 2.00 -14.66
CA GLN A 38 6.34 2.97 -15.74
C GLN A 38 7.26 4.13 -15.38
N LEU A 39 7.18 4.62 -14.14
CA LEU A 39 8.06 5.66 -13.61
C LEU A 39 9.52 5.21 -13.63
N ALA A 40 9.82 3.99 -13.18
CA ALA A 40 11.15 3.40 -13.26
C ALA A 40 11.69 3.41 -14.70
N SER A 41 10.88 3.01 -15.66
CA SER A 41 11.26 3.03 -17.08
C SER A 41 11.56 4.45 -17.59
N ARG A 42 10.76 5.43 -17.20
CA ARG A 42 10.97 6.85 -17.57
C ARG A 42 12.24 7.41 -16.95
N ILE A 43 12.52 7.11 -15.67
CA ILE A 43 13.76 7.53 -14.99
C ILE A 43 14.98 6.97 -15.73
N ASN A 44 14.98 5.69 -16.09
CA ASN A 44 16.07 5.06 -16.83
C ASN A 44 16.26 5.71 -18.22
N GLY A 45 15.18 6.00 -18.95
CA GLY A 45 15.23 6.69 -20.23
C GLY A 45 15.81 8.10 -20.10
N THR A 46 15.39 8.85 -19.08
CA THR A 46 15.90 10.21 -18.83
C THR A 46 17.37 10.17 -18.41
N GLN A 47 17.78 9.21 -17.58
CA GLN A 47 19.18 9.02 -17.19
C GLN A 47 20.08 8.79 -18.42
N SER A 48 19.66 7.92 -19.35
CA SER A 48 20.38 7.67 -20.59
C SER A 48 20.52 8.94 -21.44
N THR A 49 19.46 9.75 -21.52
CA THR A 49 19.47 11.02 -22.27
C THR A 49 20.43 12.02 -21.64
N VAL A 50 20.42 12.19 -20.32
CA VAL A 50 21.32 13.09 -19.61
C VAL A 50 22.76 12.62 -19.69
N GLN A 51 23.00 11.32 -19.68
CA GLN A 51 24.35 10.77 -19.89
C GLN A 51 24.88 11.06 -21.31
N SER A 52 24.02 10.94 -22.30
CA SER A 52 24.36 11.32 -23.67
C SER A 52 24.69 12.81 -23.79
N LEU A 53 23.93 13.69 -23.12
CA LEU A 53 24.21 15.11 -23.04
C LEU A 53 25.57 15.41 -22.40
N ALA A 54 25.93 14.70 -21.33
CA ALA A 54 27.24 14.86 -20.71
C ALA A 54 28.39 14.51 -21.64
N VAL A 55 28.26 13.41 -22.42
CA VAL A 55 29.26 13.02 -23.43
C VAL A 55 29.35 14.05 -24.54
N GLN A 56 28.24 14.58 -25.04
CA GLN A 56 28.23 15.63 -26.05
C GLN A 56 28.86 16.91 -25.54
N ALA A 57 28.61 17.29 -24.29
CA ALA A 57 29.27 18.46 -23.68
C ALA A 57 30.80 18.28 -23.57
N GLU A 58 31.26 17.07 -23.26
CA GLU A 58 32.71 16.76 -23.25
C GLU A 58 33.32 16.90 -24.63
N GLN A 59 32.63 16.39 -25.66
CA GLN A 59 33.09 16.56 -27.07
C GLN A 59 33.15 18.04 -27.48
N ILE A 60 32.13 18.84 -27.11
CA ILE A 60 32.15 20.29 -27.39
C ILE A 60 33.32 20.95 -26.65
N GLY A 61 33.59 20.57 -25.41
CA GLY A 61 34.73 21.05 -24.63
C GLY A 61 36.04 20.83 -25.35
N SER A 62 36.26 19.63 -25.91
CA SER A 62 37.45 19.30 -26.69
C SER A 62 37.58 20.16 -27.97
N VAL A 63 36.46 20.41 -28.65
CA VAL A 63 36.46 21.30 -29.84
C VAL A 63 36.81 22.74 -29.46
N LEU A 64 36.30 23.25 -28.36
CA LEU A 64 36.61 24.58 -27.87
C LEU A 64 38.09 24.75 -27.50
N GLU A 65 38.74 23.72 -26.97
CA GLU A 65 40.18 23.74 -26.71
C GLU A 65 40.99 23.89 -28.02
N VAL A 66 40.58 23.19 -29.08
CA VAL A 66 41.19 23.33 -30.41
C VAL A 66 40.99 24.75 -30.96
N ILE A 67 39.75 25.29 -30.87
CA ILE A 67 39.46 26.66 -31.37
C ILE A 67 40.26 27.70 -30.58
N SER A 68 40.36 27.57 -29.28
CA SER A 68 41.15 28.45 -28.41
C SER A 68 42.64 28.40 -28.77
N SER A 69 43.18 27.20 -29.07
CA SER A 69 44.54 27.02 -29.53
C SER A 69 44.76 27.72 -30.88
N ILE A 70 43.86 27.57 -31.86
CA ILE A 70 43.91 28.24 -33.15
C ILE A 70 43.84 29.76 -32.99
N ALA A 71 42.96 30.27 -32.13
CA ALA A 71 42.87 31.70 -31.85
C ALA A 71 44.18 32.26 -31.28
N ASN A 72 44.79 31.54 -30.34
CA ASN A 72 46.08 31.94 -29.77
C ASN A 72 47.21 31.91 -30.82
N GLN A 73 47.27 30.88 -31.68
CA GLN A 73 48.22 30.80 -32.75
C GLN A 73 48.03 31.95 -33.79
N THR A 74 46.74 32.24 -34.11
CA THR A 74 46.41 33.34 -35.04
C THR A 74 46.80 34.69 -34.44
N ASN A 75 46.60 34.91 -33.15
CA ASN A 75 47.02 36.10 -32.41
C ASN A 75 48.58 36.29 -32.51
N LEU A 76 49.35 35.20 -32.34
CA LEU A 76 50.79 35.23 -32.45
C LEU A 76 51.25 35.46 -33.90
N LEU A 77 50.62 34.87 -34.89
CA LEU A 77 50.91 35.12 -36.33
C LEU A 77 50.60 36.56 -36.70
N ALA A 78 49.47 37.10 -36.27
CA ALA A 78 49.08 38.48 -36.48
C ALA A 78 50.09 39.48 -35.84
N LEU A 79 50.56 39.19 -34.64
CA LEU A 79 51.60 39.99 -33.99
C LEU A 79 52.87 39.98 -34.73
N ASN A 80 53.35 38.82 -35.24
CA ASN A 80 54.52 38.71 -36.04
C ASN A 80 54.41 39.49 -37.39
N ALA A 81 53.24 39.41 -38.05
CA ALA A 81 52.93 40.17 -39.24
C ALA A 81 52.88 41.67 -38.96
N ALA A 82 52.35 42.14 -37.85
CA ALA A 82 52.36 43.56 -37.46
C ALA A 82 53.79 44.07 -37.24
N ILE A 83 54.64 43.27 -36.59
CA ILE A 83 56.06 43.60 -36.38
C ILE A 83 56.79 43.73 -37.72
N GLU A 84 56.59 42.81 -38.65
CA GLU A 84 57.30 42.87 -39.98
C GLU A 84 56.73 43.99 -40.85
N ALA A 85 55.40 44.27 -40.75
CA ALA A 85 54.82 45.45 -41.42
C ALA A 85 55.41 46.77 -40.92
N ALA A 86 55.58 46.91 -39.59
CA ALA A 86 56.26 48.06 -39.00
C ALA A 86 57.69 48.18 -39.44
N ARG A 87 58.36 47.07 -39.65
CA ARG A 87 59.74 46.99 -40.14
C ARG A 87 59.93 47.48 -41.63
N ALA A 88 58.88 47.27 -42.45
CA ALA A 88 58.81 47.71 -43.84
C ALA A 88 58.50 49.22 -44.00
N GLY A 89 58.30 49.97 -42.97
CA GLY A 89 58.07 51.41 -42.99
C GLY A 89 56.78 51.80 -43.72
N GLU A 90 56.86 52.87 -44.55
CA GLU A 90 55.73 53.37 -45.35
C GLU A 90 55.10 52.33 -46.29
N GLN A 91 55.85 51.36 -46.74
CA GLN A 91 55.37 50.29 -47.64
C GLN A 91 54.54 49.23 -46.86
N GLY A 92 54.72 49.15 -45.55
CA GLY A 92 54.06 48.21 -44.73
C GLY A 92 52.71 48.70 -44.08
N ARG A 93 52.35 49.98 -44.22
CA ARG A 93 51.19 50.59 -43.53
C ARG A 93 49.85 49.82 -43.72
N GLY A 94 49.55 49.41 -44.95
CA GLY A 94 48.35 48.65 -45.26
C GLY A 94 48.35 47.25 -44.62
N PHE A 95 49.51 46.61 -44.60
CA PHE A 95 49.62 45.28 -43.89
C PHE A 95 49.54 45.38 -42.37
N ALA A 96 50.04 46.48 -41.79
CA ALA A 96 49.92 46.67 -40.33
C ALA A 96 48.48 46.79 -39.90
N VAL A 97 47.59 47.50 -40.62
CA VAL A 97 46.17 47.63 -40.33
C VAL A 97 45.47 46.28 -40.40
N VAL A 98 45.80 45.46 -41.43
CA VAL A 98 45.23 44.11 -41.56
C VAL A 98 45.69 43.20 -40.41
N ALA A 99 46.99 43.28 -40.07
CA ALA A 99 47.54 42.48 -38.96
C ALA A 99 46.87 42.83 -37.59
N ASP A 100 46.70 44.12 -37.35
CA ASP A 100 46.02 44.56 -36.12
C ASP A 100 44.50 44.09 -36.04
N GLU A 101 43.81 44.15 -37.20
CA GLU A 101 42.44 43.66 -37.27
C GLU A 101 42.35 42.13 -37.06
N VAL A 102 43.26 41.35 -37.69
CA VAL A 102 43.34 39.88 -37.46
C VAL A 102 43.67 39.58 -36.02
N ARG A 103 44.55 40.33 -35.37
CA ARG A 103 44.91 40.21 -34.00
C ARG A 103 43.70 40.49 -33.07
N SER A 104 42.95 41.55 -33.31
CA SER A 104 41.74 41.92 -32.61
C SER A 104 40.69 40.79 -32.72
N LEU A 105 40.48 40.25 -33.92
CA LEU A 105 39.55 39.15 -34.16
C LEU A 105 39.98 37.87 -33.42
N ALA A 106 41.25 37.53 -33.40
CA ALA A 106 41.80 36.38 -32.67
C ALA A 106 41.58 36.50 -31.17
N GLN A 107 41.82 37.71 -30.59
CA GLN A 107 41.56 37.98 -29.19
C GLN A 107 40.05 37.84 -28.83
N ARG A 108 39.18 38.42 -29.67
CA ARG A 108 37.74 38.28 -29.50
C ARG A 108 37.30 36.81 -29.57
N THR A 109 37.85 36.03 -30.50
CA THR A 109 37.57 34.60 -30.63
C THR A 109 38.01 33.85 -29.38
N ALA A 110 39.20 34.11 -28.82
CA ALA A 110 39.67 33.51 -27.60
C ALA A 110 38.77 33.83 -26.40
N LEU A 111 38.30 35.08 -26.28
CA LEU A 111 37.33 35.46 -25.21
C LEU A 111 36.00 34.72 -25.37
N SER A 112 35.42 34.70 -26.56
CA SER A 112 34.15 33.99 -26.79
C SER A 112 34.26 32.49 -26.54
N THR A 113 35.38 31.85 -26.93
CA THR A 113 35.60 30.42 -26.62
C THR A 113 35.71 30.17 -25.11
N GLN A 114 36.33 31.10 -24.37
CA GLN A 114 36.40 30.99 -22.90
C GLN A 114 34.98 31.11 -22.24
N GLU A 115 34.15 32.03 -22.73
CA GLU A 115 32.76 32.16 -22.26
C GLU A 115 31.95 30.87 -22.53
N ILE A 116 32.07 30.32 -23.76
CA ILE A 116 31.39 29.06 -24.09
C ILE A 116 31.94 27.92 -23.25
N LYS A 117 33.24 27.86 -22.99
CA LYS A 117 33.83 26.83 -22.09
C LYS A 117 33.20 26.85 -20.71
N THR A 118 33.02 28.04 -20.13
CA THR A 118 32.34 28.15 -18.83
C THR A 118 30.90 27.62 -18.85
N ILE A 119 30.15 27.86 -19.92
CA ILE A 119 28.81 27.33 -20.13
C ILE A 119 28.83 25.80 -20.21
N ILE A 120 29.79 25.23 -20.99
CA ILE A 120 29.93 23.78 -21.13
C ILE A 120 30.32 23.10 -19.81
N GLU A 121 31.21 23.69 -19.03
CA GLU A 121 31.56 23.19 -17.68
C GLU A 121 30.35 23.21 -16.75
N GLY A 122 29.52 24.26 -16.79
CA GLY A 122 28.26 24.34 -16.07
C GLY A 122 27.27 23.24 -16.50
N LEU A 123 27.17 22.98 -17.82
CA LEU A 123 26.32 21.93 -18.38
C LEU A 123 26.79 20.52 -17.94
N GLN A 124 28.08 20.26 -17.92
CA GLN A 124 28.67 19.01 -17.46
C GLN A 124 28.38 18.79 -15.97
N GLN A 125 28.53 19.84 -15.15
CA GLN A 125 28.23 19.78 -13.73
C GLN A 125 26.74 19.52 -13.47
N GLY A 126 25.84 20.24 -14.17
CA GLY A 126 24.40 20.04 -14.07
C GLY A 126 23.97 18.62 -14.51
N SER A 127 24.60 18.10 -15.57
CA SER A 127 24.34 16.72 -16.01
C SER A 127 24.75 15.68 -14.98
N ARG A 128 25.90 15.84 -14.33
CA ARG A 128 26.33 14.94 -13.24
C ARG A 128 25.35 14.96 -12.07
N GLN A 129 24.94 16.15 -11.64
CA GLN A 129 23.95 16.31 -10.57
C GLN A 129 22.59 15.68 -10.94
N ALA A 130 22.16 15.82 -12.18
CA ALA A 130 20.93 15.21 -12.67
C ALA A 130 21.01 13.67 -12.68
N VAL A 131 22.15 13.08 -13.06
CA VAL A 131 22.36 11.63 -13.00
C VAL A 131 22.31 11.12 -11.57
N GLU A 132 22.91 11.83 -10.62
CA GLU A 132 22.87 11.50 -9.19
C GLU A 132 21.43 11.55 -8.64
N ALA A 133 20.69 12.63 -8.93
CA ALA A 133 19.28 12.76 -8.53
C ALA A 133 18.38 11.66 -9.13
N MET A 134 18.68 11.20 -10.34
CA MET A 134 17.98 10.07 -10.96
C MET A 134 18.33 8.74 -10.31
N HIS A 135 19.58 8.56 -9.89
CA HIS A 135 19.96 7.38 -9.12
C HIS A 135 19.18 7.29 -7.81
N ASP A 136 19.09 8.39 -7.05
CA ASP A 136 18.32 8.46 -5.81
C ASP A 136 16.83 8.22 -6.05
N SER A 137 16.29 8.80 -7.14
CA SER A 137 14.90 8.59 -7.54
C SER A 137 14.63 7.13 -7.87
N ARG A 138 15.55 6.43 -8.53
CA ARG A 138 15.44 5.00 -8.83
C ARG A 138 15.39 4.16 -7.54
N GLN A 139 16.26 4.46 -6.57
CA GLN A 139 16.23 3.78 -5.27
C GLN A 139 14.89 4.03 -4.53
N GLY A 140 14.35 5.24 -4.65
CA GLY A 140 13.02 5.56 -4.12
C GLY A 140 11.92 4.71 -4.77
N VAL A 141 11.97 4.55 -6.08
CA VAL A 141 11.04 3.70 -6.84
C VAL A 141 11.15 2.22 -6.44
N GLU A 142 12.37 1.69 -6.28
CA GLU A 142 12.59 0.32 -5.83
C GLU A 142 11.93 0.07 -4.47
N ARG A 143 12.10 0.99 -3.50
CA ARG A 143 11.40 0.90 -2.20
C ARG A 143 9.88 0.97 -2.34
N CYS A 144 9.35 1.84 -3.21
CA CYS A 144 7.91 1.90 -3.45
C CYS A 144 7.34 0.60 -4.02
N VAL A 145 8.11 -0.14 -4.84
CA VAL A 145 7.72 -1.47 -5.34
C VAL A 145 7.64 -2.47 -4.18
N GLU A 146 8.66 -2.50 -3.31
CA GLU A 146 8.68 -3.38 -2.13
C GLU A 146 7.51 -3.08 -1.18
N ASP A 147 7.28 -1.81 -0.86
CA ASP A 147 6.17 -1.36 0.00
C ASP A 147 4.81 -1.74 -0.59
N SER A 148 4.66 -1.58 -1.91
CA SER A 148 3.44 -1.97 -2.62
C SER A 148 3.21 -3.48 -2.57
N GLN A 149 4.28 -4.29 -2.69
CA GLN A 149 4.17 -5.74 -2.57
C GLN A 149 3.76 -6.15 -1.15
N MET A 150 4.34 -5.54 -0.12
CA MET A 150 3.93 -5.77 1.27
C MET A 150 2.46 -5.40 1.50
N ALA A 151 1.99 -4.31 0.89
CA ALA A 151 0.58 -3.92 0.99
C ALA A 151 -0.36 -4.95 0.34
N VAL A 152 0.01 -5.54 -0.81
CA VAL A 152 -0.76 -6.64 -1.44
C VAL A 152 -0.81 -7.85 -0.52
N ASP A 153 0.31 -8.25 0.06
CA ASP A 153 0.38 -9.40 0.95
C ASP A 153 -0.44 -9.20 2.23
N MET A 154 -0.40 -8.00 2.81
CA MET A 154 -1.27 -7.64 3.94
C MET A 154 -2.76 -7.68 3.59
N LEU A 155 -3.15 -7.12 2.44
CA LEU A 155 -4.54 -7.17 1.98
C LEU A 155 -5.01 -8.60 1.73
N ARG A 156 -4.13 -9.49 1.24
CA ARG A 156 -4.43 -10.90 1.07
C ARG A 156 -4.68 -11.58 2.43
N ALA A 157 -3.81 -11.36 3.41
CA ALA A 157 -3.97 -11.91 4.76
C ALA A 157 -5.29 -11.44 5.41
N VAL A 158 -5.62 -10.14 5.31
CA VAL A 158 -6.90 -9.61 5.79
C VAL A 158 -8.07 -10.26 5.05
N GLY A 159 -7.94 -10.55 3.76
CA GLY A 159 -8.96 -11.27 2.98
C GLY A 159 -9.22 -12.69 3.49
N GLU A 160 -8.15 -13.42 3.85
CA GLU A 160 -8.24 -14.75 4.46
C GLU A 160 -8.92 -14.70 5.83
N ASP A 161 -8.59 -13.70 6.66
CA ASP A 161 -9.23 -13.49 7.96
C ASP A 161 -10.74 -13.20 7.83
N ILE A 162 -11.14 -12.37 6.87
CA ILE A 162 -12.56 -12.08 6.58
C ILE A 162 -13.30 -13.33 6.11
N ALA A 163 -12.69 -14.15 5.27
CA ALA A 163 -13.29 -15.42 4.85
C ALA A 163 -13.49 -16.39 6.04
N HIS A 164 -12.54 -16.41 6.97
CA HIS A 164 -12.66 -17.17 8.21
C HIS A 164 -13.78 -16.66 9.12
N ILE A 165 -13.92 -15.32 9.25
CA ILE A 165 -15.03 -14.70 9.99
C ILE A 165 -16.38 -15.09 9.38
N ASP A 166 -16.51 -15.09 8.05
CA ASP A 166 -17.73 -15.50 7.37
C ASP A 166 -18.09 -16.97 7.67
N GLN A 167 -17.09 -17.86 7.64
CA GLN A 167 -17.27 -19.25 8.03
C GLN A 167 -17.72 -19.42 9.50
N LEU A 168 -17.12 -18.66 10.42
CA LEU A 168 -17.50 -18.65 11.83
C LEU A 168 -18.94 -18.17 12.02
N ASN A 169 -19.35 -17.12 11.33
CA ASN A 169 -20.71 -16.61 11.34
C ASN A 169 -21.72 -17.69 10.88
N GLY A 170 -21.39 -18.42 9.80
CA GLY A 170 -22.21 -19.56 9.35
C GLY A 170 -22.39 -20.63 10.42
N ARG A 171 -21.31 -20.96 11.15
CA ARG A 171 -21.36 -21.90 12.27
C ARG A 171 -22.23 -21.38 13.43
N ILE A 172 -22.12 -20.10 13.78
CA ILE A 172 -22.95 -19.48 14.83
C ILE A 172 -24.42 -19.57 14.46
N VAL A 173 -24.82 -19.31 13.21
CA VAL A 173 -26.19 -19.48 12.74
C VAL A 173 -26.69 -20.91 12.98
N THR A 174 -25.89 -21.91 12.59
CA THR A 174 -26.25 -23.32 12.77
C THR A 174 -26.41 -23.67 14.23
N THR A 175 -25.45 -23.34 15.09
CA THR A 175 -25.51 -23.60 16.53
C THR A 175 -26.67 -22.88 17.20
N THR A 176 -27.00 -21.65 16.79
CA THR A 176 -28.15 -20.90 17.32
C THR A 176 -29.47 -21.59 16.98
N ARG A 177 -29.61 -22.16 15.79
CA ARG A 177 -30.80 -22.96 15.40
C ARG A 177 -30.93 -24.22 16.23
N GLU A 178 -29.83 -24.97 16.42
CA GLU A 178 -29.79 -26.17 17.25
C GLU A 178 -30.15 -25.83 18.68
N GLN A 179 -29.64 -24.75 19.26
CA GLN A 179 -29.94 -24.28 20.58
C GLN A 179 -31.41 -23.85 20.72
N THR A 180 -31.98 -23.25 19.67
CA THR A 180 -33.42 -22.91 19.65
C THR A 180 -34.27 -24.15 19.68
N SER A 181 -33.96 -25.20 18.93
CA SER A 181 -34.66 -26.48 18.93
C SER A 181 -34.59 -27.17 20.30
N ALA A 182 -33.36 -27.21 20.86
CA ALA A 182 -33.17 -27.78 22.21
C ALA A 182 -33.98 -27.04 23.29
N ASN A 183 -34.06 -25.71 23.22
CA ASN A 183 -34.85 -24.91 24.14
C ASN A 183 -36.36 -25.19 24.00
N LEU A 184 -36.89 -25.41 22.80
CA LEU A 184 -38.27 -25.79 22.58
C LEU A 184 -38.58 -27.17 23.23
N GLU A 185 -37.69 -28.13 23.06
CA GLU A 185 -37.80 -29.45 23.69
C GLU A 185 -37.78 -29.34 25.23
N ILE A 186 -36.91 -28.49 25.80
CA ILE A 186 -36.87 -28.23 27.25
C ILE A 186 -38.20 -27.66 27.73
N VAL A 187 -38.80 -26.70 27.01
CA VAL A 187 -40.11 -26.13 27.37
C VAL A 187 -41.19 -27.19 27.36
N GLU A 188 -41.23 -28.08 26.36
CA GLU A 188 -42.18 -29.19 26.31
C GLU A 188 -42.02 -30.16 27.47
N ARG A 189 -40.78 -30.51 27.82
CA ARG A 189 -40.47 -31.37 28.98
C ARG A 189 -40.88 -30.72 30.31
N LEU A 190 -40.67 -29.40 30.46
CA LEU A 190 -41.09 -28.64 31.64
C LEU A 190 -42.64 -28.65 31.80
N GLN A 191 -43.36 -28.52 30.68
CA GLN A 191 -44.85 -28.66 30.72
C GLN A 191 -45.26 -30.05 31.18
N SER A 192 -44.59 -31.10 30.72
CA SER A 192 -44.85 -32.47 31.19
C SER A 192 -44.55 -32.66 32.65
N VAL A 193 -43.46 -32.11 33.16
CA VAL A 193 -43.11 -32.12 34.60
C VAL A 193 -44.18 -31.39 35.44
N GLN A 194 -44.65 -30.23 34.95
CA GLN A 194 -45.72 -29.48 35.61
C GLN A 194 -47.03 -30.29 35.70
N HIS A 195 -47.40 -31.00 34.63
CA HIS A 195 -48.58 -31.86 34.60
C HIS A 195 -48.45 -33.06 35.60
N ILE A 196 -47.27 -33.70 35.65
CA ILE A 196 -46.95 -34.76 36.58
C ILE A 196 -47.05 -34.25 38.04
N ALA A 197 -46.51 -33.08 38.33
CA ALA A 197 -46.58 -32.48 39.67
C ALA A 197 -47.98 -32.17 40.07
N GLN A 198 -48.88 -31.71 39.19
CA GLN A 198 -50.29 -31.48 39.45
C GLN A 198 -51.02 -32.79 39.75
N ASN A 199 -50.84 -33.82 38.94
CA ASN A 199 -51.44 -35.13 39.16
C ASN A 199 -50.96 -35.73 40.47
N THR A 200 -49.69 -35.57 40.83
CA THR A 200 -49.14 -36.04 42.10
C THR A 200 -49.81 -35.34 43.30
N ALA A 201 -50.06 -34.03 43.20
CA ALA A 201 -50.76 -33.26 44.22
C ALA A 201 -52.23 -33.78 44.41
N ASP A 202 -52.91 -34.01 43.29
CA ASP A 202 -54.31 -34.57 43.34
C ASP A 202 -54.35 -35.99 43.94
N ASP A 203 -53.35 -36.84 43.61
CA ASP A 203 -53.19 -38.18 44.17
C ASP A 203 -52.95 -38.14 45.70
N VAL A 204 -52.09 -37.21 46.15
CA VAL A 204 -51.82 -37.01 47.60
C VAL A 204 -53.07 -36.56 48.32
N GLU A 205 -53.88 -35.65 47.75
CA GLU A 205 -55.14 -35.25 48.33
C GLU A 205 -56.10 -36.40 48.39
N THR A 206 -56.23 -37.25 47.38
CA THR A 206 -57.07 -38.46 47.35
C THR A 206 -56.60 -39.48 48.36
N LEU A 207 -55.26 -39.67 48.50
CA LEU A 207 -54.67 -40.55 49.51
C LEU A 207 -54.98 -40.06 50.94
N ALA A 208 -54.86 -38.74 51.18
CA ALA A 208 -55.20 -38.12 52.47
C ALA A 208 -56.68 -38.41 52.86
N ARG A 209 -57.62 -38.13 51.93
CA ARG A 209 -59.03 -38.41 52.12
C ARG A 209 -59.30 -39.91 52.36
N SER A 210 -58.59 -40.79 51.66
CA SER A 210 -58.73 -42.26 51.88
C SER A 210 -58.20 -42.69 53.24
N SER A 211 -57.09 -42.09 53.68
CA SER A 211 -56.50 -42.33 55.02
C SER A 211 -57.40 -41.88 56.15
N GLU A 212 -58.10 -40.75 55.98
CA GLU A 212 -59.11 -40.28 57.01
C GLU A 212 -60.26 -41.25 57.18
N ARG A 213 -60.56 -42.08 56.20
CA ARG A 213 -61.63 -43.09 56.25
C ARG A 213 -61.20 -44.38 56.97
N LEU A 214 -59.91 -44.62 57.15
CA LEU A 214 -59.41 -45.85 57.80
C LEU A 214 -59.69 -45.93 59.32
N PRO A 215 -59.52 -44.85 60.13
CA PRO A 215 -59.80 -44.92 61.57
C PRO A 215 -61.23 -45.37 61.92
N PRO A 216 -62.32 -44.82 61.29
CA PRO A 216 -63.68 -45.29 61.59
C PRO A 216 -63.93 -46.74 61.17
N ILE A 217 -63.22 -47.22 60.11
CA ILE A 217 -63.33 -48.64 59.74
C ILE A 217 -62.62 -49.52 60.77
N ALA A 218 -61.44 -49.13 61.25
CA ALA A 218 -60.71 -49.84 62.30
C ALA A 218 -61.57 -49.95 63.63
N VAL A 219 -62.18 -48.82 64.01
CA VAL A 219 -63.08 -48.82 65.18
C VAL A 219 -64.26 -49.75 64.97
N ARG A 220 -64.85 -49.77 63.77
CA ARG A 220 -65.95 -50.71 63.45
C ARG A 220 -65.49 -52.15 63.49
N LEU A 221 -64.36 -52.48 63.01
CA LEU A 221 -63.77 -53.82 63.06
C LEU A 221 -63.46 -54.26 64.48
N ASP A 222 -62.93 -53.38 65.34
CA ASP A 222 -62.67 -53.65 66.73
C ASP A 222 -64.03 -53.93 67.51
N ALA A 223 -65.05 -53.11 67.24
CA ALA A 223 -66.39 -53.32 67.82
C ALA A 223 -67.04 -54.63 67.35
N LEU A 224 -66.84 -55.06 66.13
CA LEU A 224 -67.27 -56.35 65.61
C LEU A 224 -66.45 -57.49 66.25
N GLY A 225 -65.17 -57.37 66.40
CA GLY A 225 -64.27 -58.36 67.01
C GLY A 225 -64.69 -58.64 68.49
N ARG A 226 -65.00 -57.59 69.20
CA ARG A 226 -65.50 -57.71 70.58
C ARG A 226 -66.89 -58.43 70.74
N ARG A 227 -67.71 -58.47 69.69
CA ARG A 227 -68.96 -59.17 69.62
C ARG A 227 -68.82 -60.66 69.44
N PHE A 228 -67.69 -61.10 68.89
CA PHE A 228 -67.43 -62.51 68.60
C PHE A 228 -66.47 -63.20 69.59
N HIS A 229 -65.89 -62.42 70.54
CA HIS A 229 -65.10 -62.94 71.63
C HIS A 229 -65.69 -62.39 72.93
N PRO A 230 -66.52 -63.16 73.59
CA PRO A 230 -67.00 -62.86 74.93
C PRO A 230 -65.90 -63.00 75.98
#